data_773dcc782fbdff5a22242eb75351f699
#
_entry.id   773dcc782fbdff5a22242eb75351f699
#
_cell.length_a   1.000
_cell.length_b   1.000
_cell.length_c   1.000
_cell.angle_alpha   90.00
_cell.angle_beta   90.00
_cell.angle_gamma   90.00
#
_symmetry.space_group_name_H-M   'P 1'
#
loop_
_entity.id
_entity.type
_entity.pdbx_description
1 polymer ?
#
loop_
_entity_poly.entity_id
_entity_poly.type
_entity_poly.pdbx_seq_one_letter_code
_entity_poly.pdbx_strand_id
1 'polypeptide(L)'
;MPRMPIHEKDVIKTLAKSRCEITLVGGGKMRIGENAELEITEASVKPMEKNFGATLKKGNVWVAAKAAFGEKKSVAVRTPTAVAAIRGTKYRAKAGDNESSVLVYEGKVDVNAAKNVTEARRQQMRQGFQPPGAAPKFTLGPVTEIQAPTQVAGPYEVSLEDWVSLVEGMQINVRKDGKYSMFKFDQDVD
;
A
#
# COMPACT_ATOMS: atom_id res chain seq x y z
N MET A 1 1.51 6.31 31.78
CA MET A 1 0.55 6.58 30.70
C MET A 1 -0.62 5.64 30.86
N PRO A 2 -1.88 6.11 30.80
CA PRO A 2 -3.04 5.24 30.89
C PRO A 2 -3.06 4.29 29.68
N ARG A 3 -3.26 3.01 29.93
CA ARG A 3 -3.51 2.01 28.89
C ARG A 3 -5.00 1.92 28.68
N MET A 4 -5.46 2.28 27.49
CA MET A 4 -6.86 2.22 27.11
C MET A 4 -7.04 1.08 26.09
N PRO A 5 -8.03 0.20 26.27
CA PRO A 5 -8.36 -0.81 25.26
C PRO A 5 -8.81 -0.12 23.98
N ILE A 6 -8.50 -0.73 22.84
CA ILE A 6 -8.87 -0.26 21.52
C ILE A 6 -9.79 -1.30 20.90
N HIS A 7 -10.86 -0.86 20.28
CA HIS A 7 -11.89 -1.68 19.65
C HIS A 7 -12.02 -1.38 18.16
N GLU A 8 -12.71 -2.24 17.45
CA GLU A 8 -13.12 -1.97 16.07
C GLU A 8 -13.97 -0.70 15.99
N LYS A 9 -13.78 0.07 14.94
CA LYS A 9 -14.42 1.38 14.67
C LYS A 9 -13.89 2.55 15.52
N ASP A 10 -12.94 2.31 16.44
CA ASP A 10 -12.27 3.41 17.11
C ASP A 10 -11.48 4.26 16.14
N VAL A 11 -11.52 5.58 16.31
CA VAL A 11 -10.77 6.54 15.52
C VAL A 11 -9.75 7.24 16.42
N ILE A 12 -8.48 7.12 16.06
CA ILE A 12 -7.37 7.75 16.77
C ILE A 12 -6.90 8.94 15.95
N LYS A 13 -6.93 10.12 16.58
CA LYS A 13 -6.40 11.36 16.00
C LYS A 13 -5.24 11.85 16.84
N THR A 14 -4.12 12.14 16.18
CA THR A 14 -2.97 12.80 16.80
C THR A 14 -2.88 14.23 16.31
N LEU A 15 -2.50 15.14 17.19
CA LEU A 15 -2.26 16.55 16.89
C LEU A 15 -0.78 16.79 16.58
N ALA A 16 -0.43 18.03 16.30
CA ALA A 16 0.97 18.45 16.13
C ALA A 16 1.79 18.09 17.38
N LYS A 17 3.01 17.62 17.17
CA LYS A 17 3.96 17.18 18.22
C LYS A 17 3.43 16.06 19.14
N SER A 18 2.38 15.35 18.69
CA SER A 18 1.78 14.25 19.45
C SER A 18 2.07 12.91 18.78
N ARG A 19 2.19 11.86 19.58
CA ARG A 19 2.40 10.48 19.13
C ARG A 19 1.54 9.54 19.95
N CYS A 20 1.09 8.46 19.34
CA CYS A 20 0.36 7.38 19.99
C CYS A 20 1.03 6.05 19.70
N GLU A 21 1.09 5.17 20.68
CA GLU A 21 1.59 3.80 20.51
C GLU A 21 0.48 2.80 20.83
N ILE A 22 0.20 1.90 19.92
CA ILE A 22 -0.72 0.77 20.07
C ILE A 22 0.11 -0.49 20.25
N THR A 23 -0.17 -1.26 21.29
CA THR A 23 0.38 -2.61 21.45
C THR A 23 -0.53 -3.60 20.74
N LEU A 24 0.01 -4.33 19.78
CA LEU A 24 -0.73 -5.33 19.01
C LEU A 24 -0.81 -6.65 19.77
N VAL A 25 -1.97 -7.28 19.77
CA VAL A 25 -2.15 -8.60 20.37
C VAL A 25 -1.28 -9.63 19.63
N GLY A 26 -0.61 -10.51 20.39
CA GLY A 26 0.36 -11.46 19.83
C GLY A 26 1.75 -10.84 19.60
N GLY A 27 2.03 -9.69 20.18
CA GLY A 27 3.32 -9.01 20.11
C GLY A 27 3.46 -8.08 18.93
N GLY A 28 4.20 -7.00 19.14
CA GLY A 28 4.44 -5.95 18.17
C GLY A 28 3.80 -4.63 18.59
N LYS A 29 4.15 -3.59 17.87
CA LYS A 29 3.75 -2.21 18.16
C LYS A 29 3.41 -1.48 16.86
N MET A 30 2.41 -0.62 16.96
CA MET A 30 2.11 0.37 15.93
C MET A 30 2.27 1.76 16.54
N ARG A 31 3.12 2.57 15.95
CA ARG A 31 3.33 3.96 16.36
C ARG A 31 2.72 4.89 15.34
N ILE A 32 1.84 5.75 15.81
CA ILE A 32 1.15 6.76 15.01
C ILE A 32 1.90 8.08 15.19
N GLY A 33 2.32 8.68 14.09
CA GLY A 33 3.00 9.97 14.06
C GLY A 33 2.05 11.12 14.36
N GLU A 34 2.55 12.34 14.28
CA GLU A 34 1.74 13.55 14.46
C GLU A 34 0.81 13.82 13.28
N ASN A 35 -0.24 14.60 13.53
CA ASN A 35 -1.23 15.03 12.54
C ASN A 35 -1.85 13.86 11.75
N ALA A 36 -1.97 12.70 12.39
CA ALA A 36 -2.50 11.50 11.78
C ALA A 36 -3.95 11.22 12.20
N GLU A 37 -4.68 10.56 11.30
CA GLU A 37 -6.01 10.01 11.56
C GLU A 37 -6.01 8.54 11.14
N LEU A 38 -6.22 7.66 12.13
CA LEU A 38 -6.24 6.21 11.98
C LEU A 38 -7.57 5.66 12.50
N GLU A 39 -8.25 4.86 11.70
CA GLU A 39 -9.46 4.12 12.07
C GLU A 39 -9.15 2.63 12.19
N ILE A 40 -9.56 2.01 13.28
CA ILE A 40 -9.40 0.56 13.50
C ILE A 40 -10.54 -0.16 12.76
N THR A 41 -10.20 -0.99 11.79
CA THR A 41 -11.17 -1.70 10.96
C THR A 41 -11.34 -3.17 11.32
N GLU A 42 -10.36 -3.74 12.03
CA GLU A 42 -10.39 -5.13 12.51
C GLU A 42 -9.53 -5.28 13.75
N ALA A 43 -10.04 -5.94 14.77
CA ALA A 43 -9.32 -6.26 16.00
C ALA A 43 -9.73 -7.66 16.50
N SER A 44 -9.47 -8.70 15.70
CA SER A 44 -9.87 -10.07 16.01
C SER A 44 -8.76 -10.83 16.72
N VAL A 45 -9.10 -11.44 17.86
CA VAL A 45 -8.19 -12.22 18.68
C VAL A 45 -8.79 -13.60 18.90
N LYS A 46 -8.34 -14.58 18.10
CA LYS A 46 -8.66 -15.98 18.27
C LYS A 46 -7.41 -16.76 18.76
N PRO A 47 -7.55 -17.91 19.39
CA PRO A 47 -6.41 -18.64 19.97
C PRO A 47 -5.23 -18.86 19.01
N MET A 48 -5.49 -19.15 17.74
CA MET A 48 -4.48 -19.44 16.71
C MET A 48 -4.42 -18.40 15.58
N GLU A 49 -5.29 -17.40 15.61
CA GLU A 49 -5.41 -16.40 14.56
C GLU A 49 -5.61 -15.02 15.18
N LYS A 50 -4.74 -14.08 14.83
CA LYS A 50 -4.80 -12.71 15.32
C LYS A 50 -4.75 -11.77 14.14
N ASN A 51 -5.86 -11.08 13.89
CA ASN A 51 -5.97 -10.13 12.81
C ASN A 51 -6.10 -8.71 13.36
N PHE A 52 -5.34 -7.80 12.79
CA PHE A 52 -5.45 -6.39 13.07
C PHE A 52 -5.50 -5.61 11.75
N GLY A 53 -6.53 -4.84 11.57
CA GLY A 53 -6.75 -3.97 10.41
C GLY A 53 -6.90 -2.53 10.84
N ALA A 54 -6.28 -1.61 10.11
CA ALA A 54 -6.44 -0.19 10.31
C ALA A 54 -6.47 0.57 8.98
N THR A 55 -7.20 1.68 8.93
CA THR A 55 -7.22 2.61 7.82
C THR A 55 -6.55 3.91 8.23
N LEU A 56 -5.39 4.20 7.67
CA LEU A 56 -4.69 5.47 7.83
C LEU A 56 -5.24 6.45 6.79
N LYS A 57 -6.06 7.39 7.23
CA LYS A 57 -6.64 8.41 6.35
C LYS A 57 -5.64 9.52 6.02
N LYS A 58 -4.79 9.87 7.00
CA LYS A 58 -3.79 10.94 6.91
C LYS A 58 -2.65 10.69 7.88
N GLY A 59 -1.44 11.18 7.54
CA GLY A 59 -0.28 11.12 8.41
C GLY A 59 0.59 9.89 8.17
N ASN A 60 1.27 9.39 9.20
CA ASN A 60 2.15 8.25 9.08
C ASN A 60 1.99 7.28 10.27
N VAL A 61 2.21 6.01 9.99
CA VAL A 61 2.29 4.94 10.99
C VAL A 61 3.54 4.10 10.76
N TRP A 62 4.20 3.73 11.84
CA TRP A 62 5.28 2.78 11.87
C TRP A 62 4.79 1.50 12.54
N VAL A 63 4.98 0.37 11.89
CA VAL A 63 4.49 -0.94 12.36
C VAL A 63 5.67 -1.88 12.53
N ALA A 64 5.79 -2.47 13.71
CA ALA A 64 6.65 -3.59 13.99
C ALA A 64 5.80 -4.74 14.48
N ALA A 65 5.43 -5.65 13.59
CA ALA A 65 4.69 -6.84 13.95
C ALA A 65 5.66 -8.01 14.06
N LYS A 66 5.62 -8.71 15.20
CA LYS A 66 6.31 -9.99 15.36
C LYS A 66 5.27 -11.11 15.27
N ALA A 67 5.54 -12.12 14.47
CA ALA A 67 4.76 -13.37 14.49
C ALA A 67 5.49 -14.36 15.40
N ALA A 68 4.79 -14.96 16.35
CA ALA A 68 5.31 -16.11 17.08
C ALA A 68 5.27 -17.35 16.18
N PHE A 69 6.16 -18.31 16.44
CA PHE A 69 6.20 -19.56 15.69
C PHE A 69 4.85 -20.29 15.78
N GLY A 70 4.26 -20.65 14.65
CA GLY A 70 2.96 -21.35 14.57
C GLY A 70 1.73 -20.47 14.66
N GLU A 71 1.83 -19.16 14.94
CA GLU A 71 0.68 -18.25 14.95
C GLU A 71 0.40 -17.67 13.55
N LYS A 72 -0.87 -17.70 13.15
CA LYS A 72 -1.35 -16.94 12.00
C LYS A 72 -1.67 -15.51 12.45
N LYS A 73 -0.76 -14.59 12.18
CA LYS A 73 -0.94 -13.17 12.48
C LYS A 73 -0.95 -12.38 11.19
N SER A 74 -2.01 -11.61 10.99
CA SER A 74 -2.14 -10.68 9.87
C SER A 74 -2.29 -9.27 10.42
N VAL A 75 -1.48 -8.35 9.88
CA VAL A 75 -1.64 -6.92 10.15
C VAL A 75 -1.77 -6.22 8.81
N ALA A 76 -2.89 -5.56 8.60
CA ALA A 76 -3.16 -4.82 7.38
C ALA A 76 -3.35 -3.33 7.66
N VAL A 77 -2.62 -2.48 6.97
CA VAL A 77 -2.84 -1.03 6.97
C VAL A 77 -3.30 -0.60 5.59
N ARG A 78 -4.45 0.02 5.56
CA ARG A 78 -5.01 0.64 4.35
C ARG A 78 -4.73 2.14 4.38
N THR A 79 -4.39 2.67 3.24
CA THR A 79 -4.27 4.11 2.99
C THR A 79 -5.27 4.50 1.90
N PRO A 80 -5.46 5.78 1.57
CA PRO A 80 -6.34 6.20 0.49
C PRO A 80 -6.01 5.58 -0.88
N THR A 81 -4.75 5.23 -1.13
CA THR A 81 -4.31 4.74 -2.45
C THR A 81 -3.75 3.33 -2.43
N ALA A 82 -3.37 2.79 -1.27
CA ALA A 82 -2.72 1.48 -1.15
C ALA A 82 -3.20 0.67 0.05
N VAL A 83 -3.03 -0.65 -0.03
CA VAL A 83 -3.20 -1.59 1.08
C VAL A 83 -1.89 -2.32 1.27
N ALA A 84 -1.32 -2.24 2.49
CA ALA A 84 -0.14 -2.99 2.89
C ALA A 84 -0.56 -4.12 3.83
N ALA A 85 -0.25 -5.35 3.47
CA ALA A 85 -0.48 -6.55 4.27
C ALA A 85 0.84 -7.21 4.65
N ILE A 86 1.01 -7.58 5.92
CA ILE A 86 2.28 -8.06 6.46
C ILE A 86 2.15 -9.33 7.29
N ARG A 87 3.28 -10.04 7.32
CA ARG A 87 3.55 -11.13 8.26
C ARG A 87 4.95 -10.93 8.86
N GLY A 88 5.02 -10.40 10.09
CA GLY A 88 6.28 -10.33 10.85
C GLY A 88 7.33 -9.38 10.27
N THR A 89 6.99 -8.11 10.05
CA THR A 89 7.84 -7.11 9.39
C THR A 89 7.91 -5.81 10.18
N LYS A 90 8.92 -4.99 9.86
CA LYS A 90 8.97 -3.58 10.26
C LYS A 90 8.81 -2.70 9.02
N TYR A 91 7.82 -1.86 9.01
CA TYR A 91 7.56 -0.95 7.89
C TYR A 91 6.91 0.34 8.36
N ARG A 92 6.95 1.36 7.51
CA ARG A 92 6.23 2.62 7.66
C ARG A 92 5.24 2.78 6.52
N ALA A 93 4.01 3.19 6.83
CA ALA A 93 3.05 3.66 5.86
C ALA A 93 2.81 5.15 6.07
N LYS A 94 2.84 5.92 4.98
CA LYS A 94 2.53 7.35 4.95
C LYS A 94 1.31 7.55 4.06
N ALA A 95 0.33 8.31 4.52
CA ALA A 95 -0.86 8.68 3.75
C ALA A 95 -0.86 10.19 3.52
N GLY A 96 -0.73 10.58 2.27
CA GLY A 96 -0.90 11.95 1.79
C GLY A 96 -2.17 12.11 0.97
N ASP A 97 -2.45 13.34 0.55
CA ASP A 97 -3.70 13.68 -0.16
C ASP A 97 -3.80 13.02 -1.55
N ASN A 98 -2.68 12.86 -2.25
CA ASN A 98 -2.64 12.34 -3.63
C ASN A 98 -1.87 11.04 -3.78
N GLU A 99 -1.06 10.70 -2.80
CA GLU A 99 -0.13 9.58 -2.84
C GLU A 99 0.01 8.95 -1.45
N SER A 100 0.23 7.65 -1.41
CA SER A 100 0.64 6.95 -0.20
C SER A 100 1.95 6.22 -0.45
N SER A 101 2.78 6.14 0.59
CA SER A 101 4.08 5.47 0.53
C SER A 101 4.14 4.34 1.54
N VAL A 102 4.79 3.24 1.15
CA VAL A 102 5.13 2.12 2.04
C VAL A 102 6.63 1.88 1.96
N LEU A 103 7.29 1.93 3.11
CA LEU A 103 8.75 1.76 3.27
C LEU A 103 9.01 0.53 4.13
N VAL A 104 9.83 -0.40 3.67
CA VAL A 104 10.14 -1.66 4.37
C VAL A 104 11.53 -1.59 4.97
N TYR A 105 11.61 -1.66 6.31
CA TYR A 105 12.87 -1.64 7.07
C TYR A 105 13.39 -3.05 7.39
N GLU A 106 12.48 -4.00 7.54
CA GLU A 106 12.84 -5.39 7.83
C GLU A 106 11.75 -6.34 7.34
N GLY A 107 12.15 -7.39 6.64
CA GLY A 107 11.26 -8.46 6.15
C GLY A 107 10.59 -8.15 4.83
N LYS A 108 9.32 -8.55 4.68
CA LYS A 108 8.57 -8.48 3.43
C LYS A 108 7.17 -7.91 3.66
N VAL A 109 6.76 -6.98 2.81
CA VAL A 109 5.42 -6.39 2.80
C VAL A 109 4.77 -6.63 1.44
N ASP A 110 3.55 -7.12 1.43
CA ASP A 110 2.76 -7.22 0.21
C ASP A 110 1.86 -5.98 0.09
N VAL A 111 1.96 -5.26 -1.02
CA VAL A 111 1.25 -4.01 -1.28
C VAL A 111 0.37 -4.15 -2.51
N ASN A 112 -0.86 -3.63 -2.43
CA ASN A 112 -1.77 -3.52 -3.57
C ASN A 112 -2.41 -2.13 -3.60
N ALA A 113 -2.93 -1.72 -4.75
CA ALA A 113 -3.73 -0.51 -4.86
C ALA A 113 -5.03 -0.64 -4.07
N ALA A 114 -5.50 0.46 -3.48
CA ALA A 114 -6.79 0.48 -2.81
C ALA A 114 -7.92 0.28 -3.84
N LYS A 115 -9.01 -0.39 -3.46
CA LYS A 115 -10.12 -0.74 -4.35
C LYS A 115 -10.70 0.48 -5.11
N ASN A 116 -10.84 1.61 -4.43
CA ASN A 116 -11.31 2.85 -5.03
C ASN A 116 -10.41 3.35 -6.17
N VAL A 117 -9.09 3.17 -6.05
CA VAL A 117 -8.10 3.53 -7.08
C VAL A 117 -8.25 2.60 -8.30
N THR A 118 -8.36 1.31 -8.05
CA THR A 118 -8.56 0.31 -9.12
C THR A 118 -9.88 0.52 -9.86
N GLU A 119 -10.96 0.85 -9.15
CA GLU A 119 -12.28 1.13 -9.75
C GLU A 119 -12.28 2.42 -10.57
N ALA A 120 -11.73 3.51 -10.05
CA ALA A 120 -11.60 4.77 -10.76
C ALA A 120 -10.84 4.61 -12.08
N ARG A 121 -9.75 3.86 -12.04
CA ARG A 121 -8.97 3.53 -13.24
C ARG A 121 -9.74 2.71 -14.25
N ARG A 122 -10.46 1.67 -13.82
CA ARG A 122 -11.32 0.87 -14.72
C ARG A 122 -12.39 1.72 -15.40
N GLN A 123 -12.96 2.69 -14.68
CA GLN A 123 -13.93 3.63 -15.25
C GLN A 123 -13.28 4.54 -16.30
N GLN A 124 -12.08 5.08 -16.03
CA GLN A 124 -11.34 5.89 -17.00
C GLN A 124 -11.01 5.11 -18.30
N MET A 125 -10.57 3.86 -18.15
CA MET A 125 -10.32 3.00 -19.32
C MET A 125 -11.60 2.73 -20.14
N ARG A 126 -12.75 2.54 -19.48
CA ARG A 126 -14.04 2.35 -20.18
C ARG A 126 -14.49 3.61 -20.89
N GLN A 127 -14.25 4.80 -20.34
CA GLN A 127 -14.62 6.08 -20.99
C GLN A 127 -13.68 6.44 -22.15
N GLY A 128 -12.42 5.98 -22.12
CA GLY A 128 -11.45 6.19 -23.19
C GLY A 128 -11.57 5.20 -24.36
N PHE A 129 -12.34 4.13 -24.20
CA PHE A 129 -12.61 3.16 -25.26
C PHE A 129 -13.79 3.63 -26.11
N GLN A 130 -13.54 4.52 -27.07
CA GLN A 130 -14.41 4.67 -28.23
C GLN A 130 -14.19 3.42 -29.10
N PRO A 131 -15.25 2.61 -29.39
CA PRO A 131 -15.10 1.55 -30.35
C PRO A 131 -14.67 2.19 -31.68
N PRO A 132 -13.64 1.65 -32.34
CA PRO A 132 -13.23 2.20 -33.65
C PRO A 132 -14.42 2.15 -34.58
N GLY A 133 -14.85 3.33 -35.04
CA GLY A 133 -15.79 3.41 -36.19
C GLY A 133 -15.23 2.55 -37.31
N ALA A 134 -16.10 1.91 -38.04
CA ALA A 134 -15.86 0.89 -39.07
C ALA A 134 -14.40 0.81 -39.56
N ALA A 135 -13.77 -0.34 -39.32
CA ALA A 135 -12.36 -0.57 -39.59
C ALA A 135 -12.00 -0.13 -41.02
N PRO A 136 -10.98 0.71 -41.23
CA PRO A 136 -10.47 0.96 -42.56
C PRO A 136 -10.02 -0.36 -43.17
N LYS A 137 -10.45 -0.66 -44.39
CA LYS A 137 -9.98 -1.82 -45.15
C LYS A 137 -8.49 -1.62 -45.42
N PHE A 138 -7.65 -2.25 -44.61
CA PHE A 138 -6.21 -2.27 -44.86
C PHE A 138 -5.89 -3.21 -46.01
N THR A 139 -5.41 -2.66 -47.09
CA THR A 139 -4.76 -3.44 -48.16
C THR A 139 -3.32 -3.69 -47.67
N LEU A 140 -2.96 -4.96 -47.47
CA LEU A 140 -1.61 -5.33 -47.07
C LEU A 140 -0.63 -4.99 -48.21
N GLY A 141 0.21 -3.99 -48.02
CA GLY A 141 1.40 -3.75 -48.83
C GLY A 141 2.52 -4.78 -48.54
N PRO A 142 3.57 -4.86 -49.37
CA PRO A 142 4.64 -5.82 -49.17
C PRO A 142 5.28 -5.64 -47.81
N VAL A 143 5.59 -6.76 -47.14
CA VAL A 143 6.17 -6.82 -45.83
C VAL A 143 7.57 -6.17 -45.84
N THR A 144 7.73 -4.99 -45.27
CA THR A 144 9.02 -4.41 -44.99
C THR A 144 9.37 -4.80 -43.52
N GLU A 145 10.49 -5.48 -43.39
CA GLU A 145 10.99 -5.91 -42.06
C GLU A 145 11.27 -4.66 -41.19
N ILE A 146 10.43 -4.42 -40.20
CA ILE A 146 10.60 -3.33 -39.26
C ILE A 146 11.50 -3.84 -38.15
N GLN A 147 12.70 -3.28 -38.03
CA GLN A 147 13.59 -3.53 -36.90
C GLN A 147 12.83 -3.20 -35.60
N ALA A 148 12.83 -4.15 -34.65
CA ALA A 148 12.21 -3.96 -33.36
C ALA A 148 12.78 -2.71 -32.67
N PRO A 149 11.94 -1.81 -32.12
CA PRO A 149 12.45 -0.63 -31.43
C PRO A 149 13.30 -1.07 -30.24
N THR A 150 14.50 -0.52 -30.17
CA THR A 150 15.40 -0.71 -29.02
C THR A 150 14.69 -0.17 -27.77
N GLN A 151 14.27 -1.07 -26.87
CA GLN A 151 13.67 -0.67 -25.60
C GLN A 151 14.69 0.10 -24.77
N VAL A 152 14.53 1.41 -24.70
CA VAL A 152 15.18 2.23 -23.70
C VAL A 152 14.43 1.98 -22.39
N ALA A 153 15.13 1.40 -21.39
CA ALA A 153 14.58 1.21 -20.06
C ALA A 153 14.33 2.58 -19.40
N GLY A 154 13.13 3.10 -19.55
CA GLY A 154 12.64 4.24 -18.77
C GLY A 154 12.03 3.79 -17.44
N PRO A 155 11.73 4.70 -16.52
CA PRO A 155 11.03 4.33 -15.30
C PRO A 155 9.66 3.76 -15.67
N TYR A 156 9.49 2.46 -15.45
CA TYR A 156 8.24 1.76 -15.72
C TYR A 156 7.15 2.24 -14.77
N GLU A 157 6.24 3.08 -15.25
CA GLU A 157 4.97 3.33 -14.58
C GLU A 157 4.04 2.14 -14.86
N VAL A 158 4.10 1.12 -14.02
CA VAL A 158 3.21 -0.04 -14.09
C VAL A 158 2.02 0.19 -13.18
N SER A 159 0.86 -0.32 -13.57
CA SER A 159 -0.34 -0.26 -12.74
C SER A 159 -0.35 -1.39 -11.73
N LEU A 160 -0.71 -1.07 -10.50
CA LEU A 160 -0.84 -2.04 -9.43
C LEU A 160 -2.19 -2.77 -9.56
N GLU A 161 -2.28 -3.77 -10.44
CA GLU A 161 -3.46 -4.66 -10.54
C GLU A 161 -3.31 -5.88 -9.63
N ASP A 162 -2.07 -6.28 -9.36
CA ASP A 162 -1.71 -7.41 -8.52
C ASP A 162 -0.93 -6.99 -7.27
N TRP A 163 -0.78 -7.93 -6.33
CA TRP A 163 0.03 -7.71 -5.13
C TRP A 163 1.52 -7.63 -5.49
N VAL A 164 2.15 -6.53 -5.10
CA VAL A 164 3.59 -6.33 -5.23
C VAL A 164 4.26 -6.59 -3.88
N SER A 165 5.27 -7.46 -3.90
CA SER A 165 6.05 -7.77 -2.72
C SER A 165 7.26 -6.86 -2.61
N LEU A 166 7.30 -6.07 -1.55
CA LEU A 166 8.46 -5.25 -1.19
C LEU A 166 9.32 -5.99 -0.18
N VAL A 167 10.63 -5.89 -0.36
CA VAL A 167 11.63 -6.41 0.58
C VAL A 167 12.33 -5.26 1.30
N GLU A 168 13.12 -5.60 2.29
CA GLU A 168 13.93 -4.67 3.08
C GLU A 168 14.71 -3.66 2.20
N GLY A 169 14.72 -2.40 2.61
CA GLY A 169 15.36 -1.29 1.89
C GLY A 169 14.58 -0.79 0.67
N MET A 170 13.36 -1.29 0.43
CA MET A 170 12.52 -0.84 -0.69
C MET A 170 11.36 0.04 -0.23
N GLN A 171 11.05 1.03 -1.05
CA GLN A 171 9.87 1.88 -0.93
C GLN A 171 9.02 1.78 -2.19
N ILE A 172 7.70 1.83 -2.01
CA ILE A 172 6.72 2.04 -3.07
C ILE A 172 5.91 3.30 -2.78
N ASN A 173 5.68 4.10 -3.80
CA ASN A 173 4.72 5.20 -3.78
C ASN A 173 3.57 4.86 -4.71
N VAL A 174 2.35 4.92 -4.21
CA VAL A 174 1.12 4.63 -4.97
C VAL A 174 0.28 5.89 -5.06
N ARG A 175 0.00 6.36 -6.27
CA ARG A 175 -0.81 7.54 -6.56
C ARG A 175 -2.29 7.21 -6.72
N LYS A 176 -3.15 8.22 -6.62
CA LYS A 176 -4.61 8.09 -6.81
C LYS A 176 -5.01 7.60 -8.22
N ASP A 177 -4.18 7.82 -9.23
CA ASP A 177 -4.39 7.33 -10.58
C ASP A 177 -4.01 5.84 -10.76
N GLY A 178 -3.58 5.18 -9.68
CA GLY A 178 -3.16 3.77 -9.68
C GLY A 178 -1.75 3.53 -10.20
N LYS A 179 -1.04 4.57 -10.59
CA LYS A 179 0.38 4.48 -10.95
C LYS A 179 1.22 4.36 -9.69
N TYR A 180 2.31 3.64 -9.78
CA TYR A 180 3.25 3.50 -8.68
C TYR A 180 4.70 3.60 -9.15
N SER A 181 5.57 3.96 -8.22
CA SER A 181 7.01 3.95 -8.39
C SER A 181 7.65 3.18 -7.25
N MET A 182 8.66 2.37 -7.55
CA MET A 182 9.46 1.64 -6.57
C MET A 182 10.91 2.06 -6.66
N PHE A 183 11.56 2.19 -5.50
CA PHE A 183 12.97 2.50 -5.42
C PHE A 183 13.56 2.02 -4.09
N LYS A 184 14.87 1.93 -4.03
CA LYS A 184 15.60 1.72 -2.78
C LYS A 184 15.67 3.03 -2.01
N PHE A 185 15.49 2.98 -0.70
CA PHE A 185 15.68 4.13 0.17
C PHE A 185 16.81 3.86 1.18
N ASP A 186 17.41 4.94 1.66
CA ASP A 186 18.42 4.87 2.72
C ASP A 186 17.70 4.82 4.08
N GLN A 187 17.89 3.73 4.81
CA GLN A 187 17.24 3.50 6.10
C GLN A 187 17.81 4.40 7.21
N ASP A 188 19.01 4.94 7.03
CA ASP A 188 19.69 5.77 8.02
C ASP A 188 19.22 7.24 7.97
N VAL A 189 18.56 7.65 6.89
CA VAL A 189 18.16 9.05 6.63
C VAL A 189 16.67 9.30 6.89
N ASP A 190 15.79 8.24 7.00
CA ASP A 190 14.32 8.40 7.18
C ASP A 190 13.85 8.37 8.70
#